data_12a9e1cf27b80e6cd82721e26d50f95b
#
_entry.id   12a9e1cf27b80e6cd82721e26d50f95b
#
_cell.length_a   1.000
_cell.length_b   1.000
_cell.length_c   1.000
_cell.angle_alpha   90.00
_cell.angle_beta   90.00
_cell.angle_gamma   90.00
#
_symmetry.space_group_name_H-M   'P 1'
#
loop_
_entity.id
_entity.type
_entity.pdbx_description
1 polymer ?
#
loop_
_entity_poly.entity_id
_entity_poly.type
_entity_poly.pdbx_seq_one_letter_code
_entity_poly.pdbx_strand_id
1 'polypeptide(L)'
;MATRLFGSQTSLREANRANLLASIHKFGAMTQVELAEVTGLSTATVSTLVHQLVDEDQLETKSTVRNGRRATLVTLARHQGLGVGLWIARRHLTLSIVDFSKSIIAEHTLPLPLGHKADTTLERAMLLINKTLSSIDAEASELVGIGVAVAAPVATSDHTIAIPGILPGWDGVDITSPLRTAFNVPVYVDNDANFAAYGESRMGVAAGKRNFVYISANDGVGAGIVINGEIMHGVTGLAGEIGHIQVDPLGAICSCGNRGCLDTVVAENRLVQLLSVTHGNMTLDDLVSFANEGDPGCRRIIADTAVRIGQVAADLCISVDPEVIVLGGKLAMTGDVFIQPFNEALQRMLFPDAVAPIDVLVSSHPNDNCALGGALCAIEFSVRNDVSQ
;
A
#
# COMPACT_ATOMS: atom_id res chain seq x y z
N MET A 1 -32.43 -38.32 -20.88
CA MET A 1 -33.14 -37.65 -19.80
C MET A 1 -32.17 -36.68 -19.10
N ALA A 2 -32.30 -35.39 -19.38
CA ALA A 2 -31.44 -34.38 -18.77
C ALA A 2 -32.16 -33.87 -17.52
N THR A 3 -31.61 -34.17 -16.36
CA THR A 3 -32.11 -33.65 -15.06
C THR A 3 -31.73 -32.19 -14.95
N ARG A 4 -32.67 -31.26 -15.15
CA ARG A 4 -32.53 -29.84 -14.81
C ARG A 4 -32.46 -29.73 -13.28
N LEU A 5 -31.28 -29.40 -12.78
CA LEU A 5 -31.07 -28.91 -11.40
C LEU A 5 -31.71 -27.50 -11.30
N PHE A 6 -32.92 -27.43 -10.79
CA PHE A 6 -33.53 -26.18 -10.35
C PHE A 6 -32.82 -25.79 -9.05
N GLY A 7 -31.89 -24.80 -9.10
CA GLY A 7 -31.48 -24.08 -7.92
C GLY A 7 -32.72 -23.49 -7.23
N SER A 8 -32.90 -23.72 -5.92
CA SER A 8 -34.02 -23.14 -5.19
C SER A 8 -33.95 -21.61 -5.25
N GLN A 9 -35.10 -20.93 -5.24
CA GLN A 9 -35.17 -19.45 -5.18
C GLN A 9 -34.33 -18.91 -4.01
N THR A 10 -34.17 -19.67 -2.94
CA THR A 10 -33.34 -19.37 -1.76
C THR A 10 -31.86 -19.35 -2.12
N SER A 11 -31.36 -20.35 -2.87
CA SER A 11 -29.93 -20.39 -3.24
C SER A 11 -29.54 -19.28 -4.21
N LEU A 12 -30.45 -18.87 -5.12
CA LEU A 12 -30.21 -17.72 -6.00
C LEU A 12 -30.22 -16.40 -5.22
N ARG A 13 -31.07 -16.26 -4.21
CA ARG A 13 -31.11 -15.09 -3.34
C ARG A 13 -29.87 -14.96 -2.49
N GLU A 14 -29.40 -16.07 -1.92
CA GLU A 14 -28.13 -16.11 -1.16
C GLU A 14 -26.92 -15.78 -2.04
N ALA A 15 -26.86 -16.32 -3.27
CA ALA A 15 -25.82 -15.98 -4.23
C ALA A 15 -25.82 -14.49 -4.61
N ASN A 16 -27.01 -13.89 -4.83
CA ASN A 16 -27.15 -12.47 -5.14
C ASN A 16 -26.75 -11.59 -3.95
N ARG A 17 -27.08 -12.00 -2.72
CA ARG A 17 -26.67 -11.34 -1.49
C ARG A 17 -25.16 -11.36 -1.32
N ALA A 18 -24.53 -12.53 -1.47
CA ALA A 18 -23.08 -12.69 -1.41
C ALA A 18 -22.36 -11.84 -2.46
N ASN A 19 -22.88 -11.81 -3.70
CA ASN A 19 -22.33 -10.99 -4.78
C ASN A 19 -22.41 -9.49 -4.46
N LEU A 20 -23.52 -9.02 -3.87
CA LEU A 20 -23.69 -7.62 -3.47
C LEU A 20 -22.71 -7.24 -2.36
N LEU A 21 -22.61 -8.04 -1.31
CA LEU A 21 -21.66 -7.82 -0.20
C LEU A 21 -20.21 -7.84 -0.71
N ALA A 22 -19.85 -8.85 -1.53
CA ALA A 22 -18.51 -8.93 -2.12
C ALA A 22 -18.16 -7.71 -2.98
N SER A 23 -19.16 -7.14 -3.68
CA SER A 23 -18.96 -5.91 -4.47
C SER A 23 -18.68 -4.70 -3.59
N ILE A 24 -19.41 -4.54 -2.47
CA ILE A 24 -19.15 -3.45 -1.50
C ILE A 24 -17.80 -3.66 -0.80
N HIS A 25 -17.45 -4.90 -0.43
CA HIS A 25 -16.12 -5.21 0.11
C HIS A 25 -15.00 -4.83 -0.86
N LYS A 26 -15.17 -5.15 -2.14
CA LYS A 26 -14.13 -4.93 -3.16
C LYS A 26 -13.96 -3.45 -3.52
N PHE A 27 -15.06 -2.74 -3.73
CA PHE A 27 -15.07 -1.39 -4.29
C PHE A 27 -15.35 -0.28 -3.27
N GLY A 28 -15.66 -0.64 -2.01
CA GLY A 28 -16.02 0.31 -0.96
C GLY A 28 -17.46 0.81 -1.10
N ALA A 29 -17.72 2.00 -0.57
CA ALA A 29 -19.03 2.65 -0.58
C ALA A 29 -19.56 2.89 -2.00
N MET A 30 -20.75 2.41 -2.32
CA MET A 30 -21.36 2.49 -3.64
C MET A 30 -22.82 2.96 -3.57
N THR A 31 -23.30 3.63 -4.61
CA THR A 31 -24.73 3.89 -4.74
C THR A 31 -25.46 2.63 -5.21
N GLN A 32 -26.78 2.55 -4.96
CA GLN A 32 -27.58 1.41 -5.42
C GLN A 32 -27.54 1.24 -6.95
N VAL A 33 -27.35 2.33 -7.71
CA VAL A 33 -27.21 2.28 -9.18
C VAL A 33 -25.87 1.64 -9.57
N GLU A 34 -24.78 2.08 -8.95
CA GLU A 34 -23.43 1.51 -9.16
C GLU A 34 -23.41 0.01 -8.77
N LEU A 35 -24.07 -0.35 -7.66
CA LEU A 35 -24.22 -1.75 -7.25
C LEU A 35 -24.98 -2.58 -8.30
N ALA A 36 -26.03 -2.04 -8.90
CA ALA A 36 -26.77 -2.73 -9.95
C ALA A 36 -25.89 -2.98 -11.20
N GLU A 37 -25.08 -1.99 -11.58
CA GLU A 37 -24.15 -2.09 -12.71
C GLU A 37 -23.06 -3.14 -12.48
N VAL A 38 -22.43 -3.12 -11.30
CA VAL A 38 -21.31 -4.02 -10.97
C VAL A 38 -21.77 -5.46 -10.75
N THR A 39 -22.94 -5.66 -10.09
CA THR A 39 -23.46 -6.99 -9.77
C THR A 39 -24.23 -7.62 -10.92
N GLY A 40 -24.66 -6.84 -11.92
CA GLY A 40 -25.56 -7.26 -12.98
C GLY A 40 -27.01 -7.50 -12.51
N LEU A 41 -27.36 -7.08 -11.30
CA LEU A 41 -28.71 -7.20 -10.73
C LEU A 41 -29.60 -6.03 -11.15
N SER A 42 -30.93 -6.26 -11.17
CA SER A 42 -31.83 -5.13 -11.37
C SER A 42 -31.78 -4.16 -10.18
N THR A 43 -32.03 -2.87 -10.42
CA THR A 43 -32.08 -1.84 -9.36
C THR A 43 -33.13 -2.19 -8.29
N ALA A 44 -34.25 -2.82 -8.67
CA ALA A 44 -35.27 -3.28 -7.75
C ALA A 44 -34.74 -4.41 -6.84
N THR A 45 -33.98 -5.35 -7.40
CA THR A 45 -33.37 -6.45 -6.65
C THR A 45 -32.34 -5.88 -5.66
N VAL A 46 -31.46 -4.96 -6.13
CA VAL A 46 -30.47 -4.30 -5.28
C VAL A 46 -31.15 -3.55 -4.14
N SER A 47 -32.18 -2.76 -4.42
CA SER A 47 -32.92 -2.03 -3.38
C SER A 47 -33.50 -2.96 -2.31
N THR A 48 -34.12 -4.08 -2.74
CA THR A 48 -34.67 -5.08 -1.81
C THR A 48 -33.59 -5.72 -0.94
N LEU A 49 -32.45 -6.11 -1.53
CA LEU A 49 -31.33 -6.71 -0.80
C LEU A 49 -30.68 -5.71 0.14
N VAL A 50 -30.48 -4.47 -0.28
CA VAL A 50 -29.93 -3.41 0.57
C VAL A 50 -30.81 -3.17 1.79
N HIS A 51 -32.15 -3.05 1.62
CA HIS A 51 -33.04 -2.89 2.78
C HIS A 51 -32.94 -4.06 3.76
N GLN A 52 -32.92 -5.29 3.26
CA GLN A 52 -32.80 -6.48 4.11
C GLN A 52 -31.46 -6.51 4.87
N LEU A 53 -30.36 -6.18 4.18
CA LEU A 53 -29.04 -6.16 4.78
C LEU A 53 -28.85 -5.00 5.79
N VAL A 54 -29.59 -3.90 5.60
CA VAL A 54 -29.66 -2.81 6.60
C VAL A 54 -30.48 -3.24 7.81
N ASP A 55 -31.61 -3.92 7.61
CA ASP A 55 -32.44 -4.45 8.71
C ASP A 55 -31.69 -5.55 9.52
N GLU A 56 -30.71 -6.20 8.91
CA GLU A 56 -29.82 -7.19 9.53
C GLU A 56 -28.51 -6.58 10.05
N ASP A 57 -28.43 -5.26 10.13
CA ASP A 57 -27.24 -4.52 10.57
C ASP A 57 -25.94 -4.87 9.79
N GLN A 58 -26.02 -5.34 8.55
CA GLN A 58 -24.85 -5.63 7.72
C GLN A 58 -24.45 -4.47 6.81
N LEU A 59 -25.39 -3.60 6.48
CA LEU A 59 -25.16 -2.41 5.68
C LEU A 59 -25.67 -1.17 6.39
N GLU A 60 -25.05 -0.05 6.06
CA GLU A 60 -25.53 1.30 6.40
C GLU A 60 -25.80 2.09 5.14
N THR A 61 -26.74 3.04 5.22
CA THR A 61 -27.04 3.94 4.12
C THR A 61 -26.89 5.39 4.53
N LYS A 62 -26.23 6.19 3.68
CA LYS A 62 -26.06 7.64 3.87
C LYS A 62 -26.60 8.38 2.65
N SER A 63 -27.36 9.46 2.88
CA SER A 63 -27.75 10.37 1.80
C SER A 63 -26.53 11.08 1.22
N THR A 64 -26.39 11.08 -0.09
CA THR A 64 -25.29 11.75 -0.80
C THR A 64 -25.82 12.48 -2.03
N VAL A 65 -24.96 13.27 -2.68
CA VAL A 65 -25.25 13.89 -3.97
C VAL A 65 -24.18 13.42 -4.95
N ARG A 66 -24.58 12.67 -6.00
CA ARG A 66 -23.69 12.26 -7.09
C ARG A 66 -24.23 12.81 -8.42
N ASN A 67 -23.35 13.41 -9.21
CA ASN A 67 -23.70 14.03 -10.50
C ASN A 67 -24.87 15.03 -10.38
N GLY A 68 -24.95 15.80 -9.27
CA GLY A 68 -26.00 16.78 -9.02
C GLY A 68 -27.36 16.20 -8.62
N ARG A 69 -27.47 14.89 -8.41
CA ARG A 69 -28.71 14.22 -8.00
C ARG A 69 -28.55 13.60 -6.60
N ARG A 70 -29.65 13.59 -5.85
CA ARG A 70 -29.70 12.85 -4.57
C ARG A 70 -29.52 11.36 -4.85
N ALA A 71 -28.64 10.72 -4.14
CA ALA A 71 -28.39 9.29 -4.19
C ALA A 71 -28.25 8.74 -2.76
N THR A 72 -28.50 7.45 -2.60
CA THR A 72 -28.24 6.72 -1.37
C THR A 72 -26.94 5.96 -1.53
N LEU A 73 -25.93 6.33 -0.75
CA LEU A 73 -24.66 5.61 -0.64
C LEU A 73 -24.88 4.43 0.32
N VAL A 74 -24.44 3.24 -0.09
CA VAL A 74 -24.51 1.99 0.67
C VAL A 74 -23.12 1.62 1.08
N THR A 75 -22.91 1.36 2.37
CA THR A 75 -21.63 0.94 2.97
C THR A 75 -21.86 -0.29 3.84
N LEU A 76 -20.80 -1.04 4.13
CA LEU A 76 -20.87 -2.02 5.21
C LEU A 76 -21.03 -1.29 6.55
N ALA A 77 -21.78 -1.91 7.46
CA ALA A 77 -21.98 -1.31 8.78
C ALA A 77 -20.67 -1.28 9.57
N ARG A 78 -20.41 -0.20 10.30
CA ARG A 78 -19.14 0.01 11.03
C ARG A 78 -18.83 -1.11 12.02
N HIS A 79 -19.84 -1.69 12.66
CA HIS A 79 -19.65 -2.80 13.60
C HIS A 79 -19.20 -4.13 12.95
N GLN A 80 -19.12 -4.19 11.60
CA GLN A 80 -18.54 -5.33 10.90
C GLN A 80 -17.03 -5.47 11.16
N GLY A 81 -16.39 -4.43 11.68
CA GLY A 81 -15.03 -4.47 12.18
C GLY A 81 -14.09 -3.41 11.60
N LEU A 82 -12.90 -3.39 12.16
CA LEU A 82 -11.84 -2.44 11.84
C LEU A 82 -10.57 -3.19 11.42
N GLY A 83 -9.95 -2.74 10.33
CA GLY A 83 -8.61 -3.17 9.93
C GLY A 83 -7.56 -2.18 10.43
N VAL A 84 -6.50 -2.71 11.00
CA VAL A 84 -5.34 -1.94 11.44
C VAL A 84 -4.19 -2.15 10.47
N GLY A 85 -3.57 -1.07 10.04
CA GLY A 85 -2.30 -1.07 9.33
C GLY A 85 -1.23 -0.40 10.16
N LEU A 86 -0.08 -1.01 10.21
CA LEU A 86 1.13 -0.46 10.80
C LEU A 86 2.20 -0.33 9.71
N TRP A 87 2.92 0.79 9.69
CA TRP A 87 4.13 0.92 8.89
C TRP A 87 5.32 1.16 9.82
N ILE A 88 6.21 0.19 9.88
CA ILE A 88 7.46 0.24 10.64
C ILE A 88 8.58 0.65 9.69
N ALA A 89 8.82 1.95 9.63
CA ALA A 89 9.89 2.54 8.85
C ALA A 89 11.14 2.77 9.71
N ARG A 90 12.24 3.17 9.09
CA ARG A 90 13.53 3.38 9.79
C ARG A 90 13.49 4.46 10.87
N ARG A 91 12.60 5.47 10.74
CA ARG A 91 12.53 6.66 11.61
C ARG A 91 11.15 6.93 12.18
N HIS A 92 10.15 6.17 11.83
CA HIS A 92 8.78 6.36 12.31
C HIS A 92 7.99 5.06 12.30
N LEU A 93 6.94 5.06 13.11
CA LEU A 93 5.87 4.09 13.14
C LEU A 93 4.58 4.82 12.78
N THR A 94 3.96 4.45 11.68
CA THR A 94 2.63 4.97 11.29
C THR A 94 1.57 3.92 11.51
N LEU A 95 0.43 4.34 12.02
CA LEU A 95 -0.77 3.54 12.19
C LEU A 95 -1.89 4.15 11.36
N SER A 96 -2.63 3.31 10.64
CA SER A 96 -3.89 3.65 10.00
C SER A 96 -4.97 2.66 10.42
N ILE A 97 -6.15 3.13 10.78
CA ILE A 97 -7.34 2.31 11.06
C ILE A 97 -8.38 2.62 9.98
N VAL A 98 -8.89 1.58 9.35
CA VAL A 98 -9.93 1.69 8.34
C VAL A 98 -11.13 0.80 8.70
N ASP A 99 -12.31 1.20 8.26
CA ASP A 99 -13.52 0.40 8.33
C ASP A 99 -13.77 -0.39 7.03
N PHE A 100 -14.80 -1.21 7.01
CA PHE A 100 -15.21 -1.96 5.81
C PHE A 100 -15.71 -1.10 4.66
N SER A 101 -16.04 0.16 4.90
CA SER A 101 -16.33 1.12 3.82
C SER A 101 -15.07 1.67 3.17
N LYS A 102 -13.90 1.23 3.64
CA LYS A 102 -12.56 1.74 3.31
C LYS A 102 -12.36 3.20 3.71
N SER A 103 -13.15 3.69 4.65
CA SER A 103 -12.93 5.03 5.23
C SER A 103 -11.80 4.96 6.23
N ILE A 104 -10.86 5.90 6.13
CA ILE A 104 -9.80 6.08 7.13
C ILE A 104 -10.45 6.71 8.37
N ILE A 105 -10.45 5.96 9.48
CA ILE A 105 -11.05 6.37 10.75
C ILE A 105 -10.05 7.11 11.62
N ALA A 106 -8.79 6.68 11.61
CA ALA A 106 -7.72 7.34 12.36
C ALA A 106 -6.36 7.06 11.73
N GLU A 107 -5.46 8.05 11.84
CA GLU A 107 -4.06 7.93 11.47
C GLU A 107 -3.19 8.58 12.51
N HIS A 108 -2.07 7.93 12.84
CA HIS A 108 -1.08 8.47 13.78
C HIS A 108 0.32 8.08 13.36
N THR A 109 1.26 9.02 13.48
CA THR A 109 2.69 8.77 13.25
C THR A 109 3.49 9.11 14.50
N LEU A 110 4.34 8.18 14.91
CA LEU A 110 5.28 8.33 16.03
C LEU A 110 6.71 8.31 15.49
N PRO A 111 7.59 9.23 15.91
CA PRO A 111 9.00 9.16 15.58
C PRO A 111 9.68 7.97 16.26
N LEU A 112 10.59 7.31 15.54
CA LEU A 112 11.45 6.27 16.04
C LEU A 112 12.94 6.69 15.93
N PRO A 113 13.79 6.31 16.87
CA PRO A 113 15.23 6.50 16.73
C PRO A 113 15.77 5.57 15.64
N LEU A 114 16.85 5.99 14.97
CA LEU A 114 17.58 5.08 14.07
C LEU A 114 18.06 3.85 14.84
N GLY A 115 17.92 2.67 14.25
CA GLY A 115 18.28 1.40 14.88
C GLY A 115 17.37 1.01 16.05
N HIS A 116 16.11 1.45 16.03
CA HIS A 116 15.12 1.04 17.02
C HIS A 116 14.97 -0.48 17.06
N LYS A 117 14.80 -1.04 18.25
CA LYS A 117 14.69 -2.48 18.45
C LYS A 117 13.28 -2.97 18.22
N ALA A 118 13.15 -4.20 17.74
CA ALA A 118 11.87 -4.82 17.42
C ALA A 118 10.93 -4.92 18.63
N ASP A 119 11.43 -5.42 19.77
CA ASP A 119 10.65 -5.57 21.00
C ASP A 119 9.98 -4.27 21.45
N THR A 120 10.78 -3.23 21.62
CA THR A 120 10.32 -1.89 22.03
C THR A 120 9.39 -1.27 21.00
N THR A 121 9.62 -1.52 19.71
CA THR A 121 8.79 -0.96 18.64
C THR A 121 7.44 -1.68 18.58
N LEU A 122 7.40 -3.00 18.72
CA LEU A 122 6.16 -3.77 18.77
C LEU A 122 5.33 -3.41 20.01
N GLU A 123 5.96 -3.21 21.18
CA GLU A 123 5.27 -2.69 22.37
C GLU A 123 4.64 -1.32 22.12
N ARG A 124 5.39 -0.39 21.49
CA ARG A 124 4.86 0.93 21.12
C ARG A 124 3.70 0.83 20.11
N ALA A 125 3.80 -0.09 19.14
CA ALA A 125 2.72 -0.34 18.18
C ALA A 125 1.44 -0.81 18.89
N MET A 126 1.54 -1.77 19.81
CA MET A 126 0.40 -2.25 20.59
C MET A 126 -0.21 -1.15 21.46
N LEU A 127 0.61 -0.33 22.10
CA LEU A 127 0.13 0.83 22.88
C LEU A 127 -0.56 1.85 21.97
N LEU A 128 -0.01 2.11 20.79
CA LEU A 128 -0.58 3.05 19.82
C LEU A 128 -1.95 2.55 19.32
N ILE A 129 -2.08 1.26 18.98
CA ILE A 129 -3.36 0.66 18.59
C ILE A 129 -4.40 0.86 19.70
N ASN A 130 -4.11 0.45 20.93
CA ASN A 130 -5.06 0.56 22.06
C ASN A 130 -5.46 2.02 22.33
N LYS A 131 -4.50 2.95 22.31
CA LYS A 131 -4.78 4.38 22.50
C LYS A 131 -5.66 4.93 21.39
N THR A 132 -5.40 4.54 20.13
CA THR A 132 -6.19 5.01 18.99
C THR A 132 -7.60 4.44 19.03
N LEU A 133 -7.78 3.14 19.31
CA LEU A 133 -9.10 2.53 19.48
C LEU A 133 -9.90 3.27 20.55
N SER A 134 -9.31 3.52 21.73
CA SER A 134 -9.97 4.28 22.78
C SER A 134 -10.37 5.71 22.36
N SER A 135 -9.57 6.35 21.49
CA SER A 135 -9.85 7.72 21.01
C SER A 135 -11.00 7.81 20.00
N ILE A 136 -11.36 6.68 19.39
CA ILE A 136 -12.48 6.58 18.43
C ILE A 136 -13.69 5.83 19.00
N ASP A 137 -13.71 5.62 20.32
CA ASP A 137 -14.74 4.84 21.02
C ASP A 137 -14.93 3.44 20.40
N ALA A 138 -13.81 2.72 20.15
CA ALA A 138 -13.80 1.36 19.65
C ALA A 138 -13.04 0.42 20.61
N GLU A 139 -13.39 -0.85 20.56
CA GLU A 139 -12.77 -1.92 21.37
C GLU A 139 -11.88 -2.82 20.51
N ALA A 140 -10.92 -3.50 21.13
CA ALA A 140 -10.06 -4.49 20.46
C ALA A 140 -10.86 -5.65 19.84
N SER A 141 -12.03 -5.95 20.36
CA SER A 141 -12.97 -6.95 19.84
C SER A 141 -13.57 -6.59 18.47
N GLU A 142 -13.51 -5.31 18.09
CA GLU A 142 -13.94 -4.84 16.76
C GLU A 142 -12.87 -5.02 15.68
N LEU A 143 -11.63 -5.38 16.05
CA LEU A 143 -10.57 -5.63 15.09
C LEU A 143 -10.82 -6.95 14.35
N VAL A 144 -10.61 -6.91 13.02
CA VAL A 144 -10.71 -8.09 12.15
C VAL A 144 -9.34 -8.57 11.64
N GLY A 145 -8.33 -7.74 11.76
CA GLY A 145 -6.96 -8.09 11.38
C GLY A 145 -5.99 -6.91 11.48
N ILE A 146 -4.70 -7.23 11.39
CA ILE A 146 -3.60 -6.26 11.42
C ILE A 146 -2.66 -6.55 10.24
N GLY A 147 -2.39 -5.54 9.42
CA GLY A 147 -1.34 -5.58 8.40
C GLY A 147 -0.13 -4.79 8.86
N VAL A 148 1.07 -5.36 8.74
CA VAL A 148 2.33 -4.73 9.16
C VAL A 148 3.25 -4.56 7.97
N ALA A 149 3.39 -3.35 7.48
CA ALA A 149 4.36 -2.95 6.48
C ALA A 149 5.72 -2.74 7.17
N VAL A 150 6.78 -3.35 6.65
CA VAL A 150 8.14 -3.14 7.13
C VAL A 150 9.04 -2.61 6.02
N ALA A 151 9.95 -1.68 6.37
CA ALA A 151 10.91 -1.11 5.40
C ALA A 151 12.08 -2.09 5.15
N ALA A 152 11.74 -3.32 4.77
CA ALA A 152 12.66 -4.41 4.48
C ALA A 152 11.94 -5.51 3.68
N PRO A 153 12.66 -6.32 2.87
CA PRO A 153 12.08 -7.49 2.21
C PRO A 153 11.63 -8.53 3.25
N VAL A 154 10.46 -9.12 3.02
CA VAL A 154 9.84 -10.12 3.91
C VAL A 154 9.85 -11.48 3.24
N ALA A 155 10.39 -12.48 3.93
CA ALA A 155 10.43 -13.85 3.44
C ALA A 155 9.02 -14.44 3.35
N THR A 156 8.73 -15.10 2.22
CA THR A 156 7.42 -15.76 2.01
C THR A 156 7.23 -17.01 2.87
N SER A 157 8.33 -17.59 3.39
CA SER A 157 8.30 -18.85 4.14
C SER A 157 7.83 -18.71 5.60
N ASP A 158 8.24 -17.64 6.27
CA ASP A 158 8.05 -17.45 7.71
C ASP A 158 7.72 -16.01 8.13
N HIS A 159 7.59 -15.10 7.15
CA HIS A 159 7.27 -13.69 7.35
C HIS A 159 8.28 -12.92 8.21
N THR A 160 9.52 -13.38 8.26
CA THR A 160 10.66 -12.65 8.85
C THR A 160 11.36 -11.79 7.80
N ILE A 161 12.31 -10.94 8.22
CA ILE A 161 13.10 -10.15 7.28
C ILE A 161 14.02 -11.08 6.47
N ALA A 162 13.88 -11.03 5.14
CA ALA A 162 14.54 -11.96 4.22
C ALA A 162 16.05 -11.72 4.06
N ILE A 163 16.51 -10.46 4.23
CA ILE A 163 17.92 -10.08 4.10
C ILE A 163 18.45 -9.56 5.44
N PRO A 164 19.32 -10.32 6.14
CA PRO A 164 19.86 -9.88 7.42
C PRO A 164 20.61 -8.55 7.33
N GLY A 165 20.45 -7.70 8.34
CA GLY A 165 21.14 -6.42 8.45
C GLY A 165 20.51 -5.26 7.66
N ILE A 166 19.49 -5.48 6.83
CA ILE A 166 18.75 -4.41 6.13
C ILE A 166 18.04 -3.50 7.14
N LEU A 167 17.39 -4.09 8.14
CA LEU A 167 16.78 -3.39 9.26
C LEU A 167 17.44 -3.89 10.56
N PRO A 168 18.49 -3.23 11.05
CA PRO A 168 19.28 -3.71 12.18
C PRO A 168 18.41 -3.89 13.45
N GLY A 169 18.54 -5.05 14.10
CA GLY A 169 17.78 -5.40 15.31
C GLY A 169 16.43 -6.07 15.04
N TRP A 170 16.16 -6.42 13.76
CA TRP A 170 14.93 -7.11 13.35
C TRP A 170 15.19 -8.49 12.72
N ASP A 171 16.46 -8.91 12.63
CA ASP A 171 16.83 -10.19 12.02
C ASP A 171 16.23 -11.36 12.80
N GLY A 172 15.47 -12.22 12.12
CA GLY A 172 14.82 -13.39 12.71
C GLY A 172 13.72 -13.09 13.74
N VAL A 173 13.23 -11.85 13.80
CA VAL A 173 12.15 -11.48 14.72
C VAL A 173 10.80 -11.95 14.19
N ASP A 174 10.05 -12.64 15.04
CA ASP A 174 8.62 -12.92 14.80
C ASP A 174 7.79 -11.68 15.09
N ILE A 175 7.34 -11.01 14.02
CA ILE A 175 6.51 -9.81 14.09
C ILE A 175 5.04 -10.17 14.37
N THR A 176 4.61 -11.35 13.94
CA THR A 176 3.19 -11.75 13.94
C THR A 176 2.68 -12.17 15.31
N SER A 177 3.41 -13.03 16.02
CA SER A 177 2.94 -13.67 17.26
C SER A 177 2.64 -12.68 18.39
N PRO A 178 3.46 -11.65 18.67
CA PRO A 178 3.14 -10.68 19.71
C PRO A 178 1.83 -9.93 19.44
N LEU A 179 1.60 -9.47 18.19
CA LEU A 179 0.39 -8.75 17.81
C LEU A 179 -0.84 -9.68 17.82
N ARG A 180 -0.68 -10.91 17.29
CA ARG A 180 -1.75 -11.91 17.30
C ARG A 180 -2.16 -12.27 18.74
N THR A 181 -1.21 -12.42 19.64
CA THR A 181 -1.49 -12.71 21.05
C THR A 181 -2.19 -11.55 21.76
N ALA A 182 -1.79 -10.31 21.44
CA ALA A 182 -2.35 -9.12 22.10
C ALA A 182 -3.78 -8.82 21.65
N PHE A 183 -4.11 -9.04 20.38
CA PHE A 183 -5.39 -8.61 19.79
C PHE A 183 -6.30 -9.77 19.35
N ASN A 184 -5.80 -11.00 19.36
CA ASN A 184 -6.54 -12.21 18.95
C ASN A 184 -7.13 -12.14 17.53
N VAL A 185 -6.40 -11.53 16.59
CA VAL A 185 -6.78 -11.40 15.18
C VAL A 185 -5.66 -11.85 14.25
N PRO A 186 -5.94 -12.19 12.98
CA PRO A 186 -4.92 -12.47 11.98
C PRO A 186 -3.97 -11.28 11.81
N VAL A 187 -2.67 -11.59 11.61
CA VAL A 187 -1.63 -10.59 11.36
C VAL A 187 -0.92 -10.94 10.06
N TYR A 188 -0.83 -9.97 9.17
CA TYR A 188 -0.18 -10.07 7.86
C TYR A 188 1.04 -9.15 7.84
N VAL A 189 2.18 -9.66 7.41
CA VAL A 189 3.43 -8.88 7.33
C VAL A 189 3.92 -8.89 5.89
N ASP A 190 4.26 -7.73 5.37
CA ASP A 190 4.81 -7.59 4.02
C ASP A 190 5.78 -6.40 3.93
N ASN A 191 6.52 -6.34 2.83
CA ASN A 191 7.33 -5.18 2.48
C ASN A 191 6.45 -3.93 2.32
N ASP A 192 6.96 -2.77 2.69
CA ASP A 192 6.23 -1.51 2.66
C ASP A 192 5.81 -1.08 1.24
N ALA A 193 6.66 -1.29 0.22
CA ALA A 193 6.28 -0.99 -1.17
C ALA A 193 5.17 -1.93 -1.69
N ASN A 194 5.11 -3.19 -1.23
CA ASN A 194 4.04 -4.12 -1.54
C ASN A 194 2.70 -3.64 -0.97
N PHE A 195 2.67 -3.28 0.32
CA PHE A 195 1.45 -2.73 0.90
C PHE A 195 1.06 -1.37 0.32
N ALA A 196 2.02 -0.53 -0.03
CA ALA A 196 1.72 0.71 -0.74
C ALA A 196 1.08 0.44 -2.11
N ALA A 197 1.62 -0.51 -2.89
CA ALA A 197 1.00 -0.95 -4.14
C ALA A 197 -0.41 -1.53 -3.92
N TYR A 198 -0.59 -2.30 -2.84
CA TYR A 198 -1.91 -2.80 -2.46
C TYR A 198 -2.90 -1.66 -2.20
N GLY A 199 -2.50 -0.67 -1.41
CA GLY A 199 -3.30 0.53 -1.15
C GLY A 199 -3.68 1.27 -2.44
N GLU A 200 -2.71 1.49 -3.34
CA GLU A 200 -2.94 2.13 -4.65
C GLU A 200 -3.93 1.35 -5.53
N SER A 201 -3.86 0.02 -5.50
CA SER A 201 -4.80 -0.82 -6.27
C SER A 201 -6.23 -0.78 -5.75
N ARG A 202 -6.45 -0.44 -4.49
CA ARG A 202 -7.76 -0.45 -3.81
C ARG A 202 -8.40 0.91 -3.70
N MET A 203 -7.61 1.96 -3.40
CA MET A 203 -8.10 3.30 -3.11
C MET A 203 -7.32 4.42 -3.80
N GLY A 204 -6.18 4.10 -4.43
CA GLY A 204 -5.31 5.08 -5.04
C GLY A 204 -5.50 5.23 -6.54
N VAL A 205 -4.49 5.81 -7.20
CA VAL A 205 -4.49 6.13 -8.63
C VAL A 205 -4.42 4.90 -9.53
N ALA A 206 -4.02 3.73 -8.99
CA ALA A 206 -4.02 2.46 -9.70
C ALA A 206 -5.30 1.65 -9.53
N ALA A 207 -6.37 2.23 -8.94
CA ALA A 207 -7.64 1.55 -8.80
C ALA A 207 -8.19 1.12 -10.18
N GLY A 208 -8.52 -0.19 -10.29
CA GLY A 208 -8.97 -0.79 -11.56
C GLY A 208 -7.86 -1.24 -12.50
N LYS A 209 -6.59 -0.90 -12.26
CA LYS A 209 -5.43 -1.45 -12.99
C LYS A 209 -5.10 -2.84 -12.49
N ARG A 210 -4.77 -3.74 -13.41
CA ARG A 210 -4.45 -5.12 -13.10
C ARG A 210 -2.95 -5.41 -13.12
N ASN A 211 -2.19 -4.64 -13.92
CA ASN A 211 -0.76 -4.80 -14.07
C ASN A 211 -0.11 -3.43 -13.91
N PHE A 212 0.55 -3.18 -12.82
CA PHE A 212 1.25 -1.92 -12.58
C PHE A 212 2.45 -2.12 -11.64
N VAL A 213 3.31 -1.13 -11.63
CA VAL A 213 4.45 -1.06 -10.72
C VAL A 213 4.31 0.19 -9.86
N TYR A 214 4.32 0.01 -8.54
CA TYR A 214 4.48 1.11 -7.59
C TYR A 214 5.96 1.24 -7.25
N ILE A 215 6.52 2.44 -7.31
CA ILE A 215 7.90 2.73 -6.92
C ILE A 215 7.87 3.71 -5.75
N SER A 216 8.42 3.26 -4.63
CA SER A 216 8.62 4.06 -3.43
C SER A 216 10.00 4.70 -3.45
N ALA A 217 10.08 6.04 -3.42
CA ALA A 217 11.31 6.81 -3.34
C ALA A 217 11.36 7.59 -2.02
N ASN A 218 11.84 6.91 -0.97
CA ASN A 218 11.93 7.38 0.41
C ASN A 218 13.39 7.34 0.93
N ASP A 219 13.59 6.83 2.13
CA ASP A 219 14.92 6.59 2.73
C ASP A 219 15.78 5.63 1.89
N GLY A 220 15.15 4.77 1.13
CA GLY A 220 15.66 3.88 0.09
C GLY A 220 14.67 3.79 -1.06
N VAL A 221 14.92 2.90 -2.00
CA VAL A 221 14.04 2.68 -3.16
C VAL A 221 13.58 1.23 -3.22
N GLY A 222 12.27 1.03 -3.24
CA GLY A 222 11.63 -0.27 -3.42
C GLY A 222 10.52 -0.21 -4.47
N ALA A 223 10.05 -1.38 -4.91
CA ALA A 223 8.90 -1.45 -5.78
C ALA A 223 7.91 -2.53 -5.34
N GLY A 224 6.62 -2.24 -5.44
CA GLY A 224 5.55 -3.20 -5.37
C GLY A 224 5.07 -3.52 -6.79
N ILE A 225 5.13 -4.79 -7.18
CA ILE A 225 4.76 -5.24 -8.52
C ILE A 225 3.41 -5.94 -8.45
N VAL A 226 2.45 -5.46 -9.23
CA VAL A 226 1.10 -6.06 -9.32
C VAL A 226 0.92 -6.68 -10.69
N ILE A 227 0.60 -7.97 -10.71
CA ILE A 227 0.30 -8.74 -11.93
C ILE A 227 -1.04 -9.42 -11.78
N ASN A 228 -1.93 -9.23 -12.76
CA ASN A 228 -3.31 -9.75 -12.73
C ASN A 228 -4.13 -9.33 -11.50
N GLY A 229 -3.77 -8.21 -10.86
CA GLY A 229 -4.42 -7.68 -9.67
C GLY A 229 -3.92 -8.23 -8.34
N GLU A 230 -2.84 -9.05 -8.36
CA GLU A 230 -2.21 -9.64 -7.18
C GLU A 230 -0.77 -9.15 -7.04
N ILE A 231 -0.30 -8.98 -5.80
CA ILE A 231 1.09 -8.62 -5.51
C ILE A 231 2.03 -9.78 -5.89
N MET A 232 3.07 -9.49 -6.62
CA MET A 232 4.12 -10.43 -6.97
C MET A 232 5.22 -10.43 -5.91
N HIS A 233 5.21 -11.40 -5.02
CA HIS A 233 6.25 -11.54 -3.97
C HIS A 233 7.51 -12.25 -4.48
N GLY A 234 7.39 -13.05 -5.54
CA GLY A 234 8.44 -14.00 -5.96
C GLY A 234 8.49 -15.22 -5.02
N VAL A 235 9.49 -16.09 -5.24
CA VAL A 235 9.62 -17.34 -4.47
C VAL A 235 10.07 -17.09 -3.02
N THR A 236 10.93 -16.10 -2.82
CA THR A 236 11.59 -15.82 -1.54
C THR A 236 11.16 -14.48 -0.89
N GLY A 237 10.24 -13.74 -1.52
CA GLY A 237 9.83 -12.42 -1.05
C GLY A 237 10.73 -11.26 -1.51
N LEU A 238 11.56 -11.47 -2.55
CA LEU A 238 12.52 -10.47 -3.03
C LEU A 238 12.09 -9.77 -4.33
N ALA A 239 10.90 -10.05 -4.85
CA ALA A 239 10.40 -9.33 -6.01
C ALA A 239 10.18 -7.85 -5.66
N GLY A 240 10.63 -6.95 -6.53
CA GLY A 240 10.51 -5.51 -6.29
C GLY A 240 11.68 -4.87 -5.54
N GLU A 241 12.69 -5.62 -5.12
CA GLU A 241 13.88 -5.10 -4.44
C GLU A 241 14.83 -4.35 -5.41
N ILE A 242 14.28 -3.38 -6.14
CA ILE A 242 15.00 -2.61 -7.18
C ILE A 242 16.13 -1.75 -6.65
N GLY A 243 16.07 -1.35 -5.37
CA GLY A 243 17.15 -0.65 -4.68
C GLY A 243 18.46 -1.45 -4.65
N HIS A 244 18.38 -2.77 -4.84
CA HIS A 244 19.53 -3.67 -4.85
C HIS A 244 20.00 -4.10 -6.25
N ILE A 245 19.43 -3.55 -7.31
CA ILE A 245 19.96 -3.68 -8.68
C ILE A 245 21.27 -2.92 -8.78
N GLN A 246 22.31 -3.57 -9.35
CA GLN A 246 23.62 -2.96 -9.53
C GLN A 246 23.60 -1.92 -10.65
N VAL A 247 23.84 -0.66 -10.30
CA VAL A 247 23.93 0.47 -11.25
C VAL A 247 25.36 1.02 -11.41
N ASP A 248 26.26 0.65 -10.52
CA ASP A 248 27.69 1.04 -10.56
C ASP A 248 28.56 -0.14 -10.13
N PRO A 249 29.19 -0.88 -11.07
CA PRO A 249 30.05 -2.03 -10.74
C PRO A 249 31.24 -1.69 -9.82
N LEU A 250 31.68 -0.45 -9.80
CA LEU A 250 32.80 0.04 -8.97
C LEU A 250 32.31 0.87 -7.77
N GLY A 251 31.00 0.99 -7.57
CA GLY A 251 30.38 1.79 -6.52
C GLY A 251 30.61 1.29 -5.09
N ALA A 252 29.92 1.90 -4.14
CA ALA A 252 30.03 1.57 -2.72
C ALA A 252 29.48 0.17 -2.39
N ILE A 253 29.92 -0.40 -1.26
CA ILE A 253 29.31 -1.63 -0.72
C ILE A 253 27.94 -1.29 -0.16
N CYS A 254 26.94 -2.07 -0.55
CA CYS A 254 25.57 -1.96 -0.08
C CYS A 254 25.36 -2.76 1.22
N SER A 255 24.34 -2.39 2.02
CA SER A 255 23.93 -3.14 3.22
C SER A 255 23.53 -4.60 2.91
N CYS A 256 23.07 -4.90 1.70
CA CYS A 256 22.77 -6.27 1.26
C CYS A 256 24.02 -7.14 0.98
N GLY A 257 25.22 -6.57 1.09
CA GLY A 257 26.49 -7.24 0.81
C GLY A 257 27.00 -7.10 -0.63
N ASN A 258 26.17 -6.68 -1.57
CA ASN A 258 26.56 -6.42 -2.96
C ASN A 258 27.27 -5.05 -3.11
N ARG A 259 27.80 -4.80 -4.29
CA ARG A 259 28.50 -3.54 -4.62
C ARG A 259 27.71 -2.76 -5.67
N GLY A 260 27.59 -1.42 -5.46
CA GLY A 260 27.06 -0.49 -6.44
C GLY A 260 25.57 -0.64 -6.74
N CYS A 261 24.80 -1.08 -5.75
CA CYS A 261 23.35 -1.11 -5.81
C CYS A 261 22.77 0.30 -5.99
N LEU A 262 21.59 0.42 -6.55
CA LEU A 262 20.88 1.70 -6.72
C LEU A 262 20.81 2.47 -5.38
N ASP A 263 20.46 1.84 -4.28
CA ASP A 263 20.42 2.46 -2.95
C ASP A 263 21.74 3.12 -2.52
N THR A 264 22.88 2.62 -3.00
CA THR A 264 24.18 3.24 -2.66
C THR A 264 24.37 4.62 -3.29
N VAL A 265 23.51 5.02 -4.21
CA VAL A 265 23.57 6.31 -4.91
C VAL A 265 22.32 7.18 -4.71
N VAL A 266 21.17 6.57 -4.34
CA VAL A 266 19.89 7.29 -4.23
C VAL A 266 19.27 7.29 -2.82
N ALA A 267 19.78 6.50 -1.87
CA ALA A 267 19.24 6.48 -0.52
C ALA A 267 19.52 7.78 0.26
N GLU A 268 18.65 8.12 1.23
CA GLU A 268 18.70 9.36 2.03
C GLU A 268 20.10 9.71 2.50
N ASN A 269 20.78 8.78 3.19
CA ASN A 269 22.09 9.01 3.76
C ASN A 269 23.13 9.47 2.72
N ARG A 270 22.99 9.01 1.48
CA ARG A 270 23.86 9.41 0.38
C ARG A 270 23.51 10.80 -0.13
N LEU A 271 22.22 11.06 -0.33
CA LEU A 271 21.76 12.36 -0.85
C LEU A 271 22.11 13.51 0.10
N VAL A 272 21.80 13.35 1.39
CA VAL A 272 22.12 14.38 2.41
C VAL A 272 23.64 14.57 2.59
N GLN A 273 24.44 13.50 2.45
CA GLN A 273 25.89 13.60 2.49
C GLN A 273 26.46 14.48 1.37
N LEU A 274 25.89 14.44 0.17
CA LEU A 274 26.34 15.27 -0.95
C LEU A 274 26.15 16.78 -0.70
N LEU A 275 25.19 17.15 0.15
CA LEU A 275 24.87 18.53 0.50
C LEU A 275 25.47 18.97 1.85
N SER A 276 26.14 18.07 2.58
CA SER A 276 26.62 18.33 3.95
C SER A 276 27.58 19.52 4.05
N VAL A 277 28.34 19.83 3.01
CA VAL A 277 29.26 20.99 2.96
C VAL A 277 28.51 22.31 2.89
N THR A 278 27.39 22.35 2.15
CA THR A 278 26.63 23.58 1.90
C THR A 278 25.48 23.79 2.87
N HIS A 279 24.84 22.70 3.33
CA HIS A 279 23.62 22.73 4.15
C HIS A 279 23.80 22.16 5.56
N GLY A 280 25.01 21.62 5.88
CA GLY A 280 25.24 20.95 7.17
C GLY A 280 24.49 19.62 7.29
N ASN A 281 24.10 19.28 8.52
CA ASN A 281 23.32 18.09 8.78
C ASN A 281 21.85 18.36 8.41
N MET A 282 21.30 17.53 7.54
CA MET A 282 19.91 17.61 7.08
C MET A 282 19.29 16.22 7.00
N THR A 283 17.98 16.17 6.96
CA THR A 283 17.16 14.97 6.73
C THR A 283 16.62 14.96 5.30
N LEU A 284 15.98 13.86 4.89
CA LEU A 284 15.26 13.82 3.62
C LEU A 284 14.11 14.84 3.58
N ASP A 285 13.45 15.07 4.71
CA ASP A 285 12.38 16.08 4.80
C ASP A 285 12.91 17.49 4.58
N ASP A 286 14.09 17.81 5.11
CA ASP A 286 14.77 19.10 4.85
C ASP A 286 15.15 19.23 3.38
N LEU A 287 15.69 18.15 2.77
CA LEU A 287 16.04 18.12 1.34
C LEU A 287 14.82 18.43 0.46
N VAL A 288 13.68 17.79 0.74
CA VAL A 288 12.42 18.00 0.03
C VAL A 288 11.91 19.44 0.25
N SER A 289 11.95 19.94 1.48
CA SER A 289 11.53 21.31 1.79
C SER A 289 12.36 22.34 1.03
N PHE A 290 13.69 22.28 1.11
CA PHE A 290 14.58 23.20 0.42
C PHE A 290 14.42 23.13 -1.11
N ALA A 291 14.20 21.93 -1.66
CA ALA A 291 13.94 21.79 -3.08
C ALA A 291 12.62 22.47 -3.50
N ASN A 292 11.57 22.35 -2.69
CA ASN A 292 10.28 22.99 -2.91
C ASN A 292 10.38 24.53 -2.76
N GLU A 293 11.25 25.00 -1.86
CA GLU A 293 11.58 26.43 -1.68
C GLU A 293 12.47 26.99 -2.80
N GLY A 294 12.97 26.12 -3.69
CA GLY A 294 13.70 26.51 -4.88
C GLY A 294 15.23 26.42 -4.78
N ASP A 295 15.78 25.77 -3.73
CA ASP A 295 17.22 25.57 -3.60
C ASP A 295 17.78 24.79 -4.79
N PRO A 296 18.77 25.37 -5.53
CA PRO A 296 19.26 24.76 -6.75
C PRO A 296 20.06 23.47 -6.54
N GLY A 297 20.76 23.34 -5.40
CA GLY A 297 21.54 22.15 -5.05
C GLY A 297 20.63 20.97 -4.72
N CYS A 298 19.62 21.22 -3.89
CA CYS A 298 18.61 20.22 -3.52
C CYS A 298 17.81 19.75 -4.74
N ARG A 299 17.34 20.67 -5.57
CA ARG A 299 16.64 20.35 -6.84
C ARG A 299 17.50 19.52 -7.78
N ARG A 300 18.80 19.86 -7.89
CA ARG A 300 19.72 19.11 -8.75
C ARG A 300 19.89 17.68 -8.30
N ILE A 301 20.13 17.45 -7.01
CA ILE A 301 20.31 16.10 -6.45
C ILE A 301 19.03 15.26 -6.62
N ILE A 302 17.87 15.85 -6.39
CA ILE A 302 16.58 15.16 -6.59
C ILE A 302 16.40 14.79 -8.08
N ALA A 303 16.68 15.68 -9.00
CA ALA A 303 16.59 15.41 -10.43
C ALA A 303 17.56 14.30 -10.87
N ASP A 304 18.84 14.35 -10.41
CA ASP A 304 19.82 13.31 -10.71
C ASP A 304 19.40 11.93 -10.12
N THR A 305 18.79 11.93 -8.93
CA THR A 305 18.20 10.74 -8.30
C THR A 305 17.06 10.19 -9.14
N ALA A 306 16.15 11.05 -9.59
CA ALA A 306 15.02 10.67 -10.44
C ALA A 306 15.47 10.00 -11.75
N VAL A 307 16.53 10.53 -12.38
CA VAL A 307 17.12 9.91 -13.58
C VAL A 307 17.61 8.49 -13.29
N ARG A 308 18.29 8.27 -12.17
CA ARG A 308 18.81 6.92 -11.79
C ARG A 308 17.67 5.93 -11.55
N ILE A 309 16.63 6.35 -10.83
CA ILE A 309 15.46 5.52 -10.55
C ILE A 309 14.70 5.25 -11.85
N GLY A 310 14.54 6.25 -12.72
CA GLY A 310 13.87 6.09 -14.03
C GLY A 310 14.57 5.10 -14.97
N GLN A 311 15.91 5.05 -14.96
CA GLN A 311 16.67 4.06 -15.70
C GLN A 311 16.36 2.61 -15.23
N VAL A 312 16.40 2.38 -13.91
CA VAL A 312 16.07 1.05 -13.34
C VAL A 312 14.59 0.71 -13.55
N ALA A 313 13.72 1.70 -13.46
CA ALA A 313 12.30 1.51 -13.75
C ALA A 313 12.05 1.06 -15.21
N ALA A 314 12.85 1.54 -16.17
CA ALA A 314 12.74 1.10 -17.56
C ALA A 314 13.10 -0.40 -17.72
N ASP A 315 14.16 -0.88 -17.04
CA ASP A 315 14.53 -2.31 -17.06
C ASP A 315 13.40 -3.17 -16.48
N LEU A 316 12.76 -2.67 -15.42
CA LEU A 316 11.60 -3.34 -14.82
C LEU A 316 10.39 -3.34 -15.77
N CYS A 317 10.10 -2.23 -16.44
CA CYS A 317 9.03 -2.15 -17.42
C CYS A 317 9.23 -3.10 -18.60
N ILE A 318 10.46 -3.23 -19.10
CA ILE A 318 10.77 -4.20 -20.16
C ILE A 318 10.52 -5.65 -19.70
N SER A 319 10.70 -5.92 -18.40
CA SER A 319 10.53 -7.26 -17.83
C SER A 319 9.09 -7.61 -17.48
N VAL A 320 8.29 -6.62 -17.09
CA VAL A 320 6.95 -6.81 -16.48
C VAL A 320 5.82 -6.35 -17.43
N ASP A 321 6.09 -5.41 -18.33
CA ASP A 321 5.14 -4.78 -19.26
C ASP A 321 3.88 -4.23 -18.53
N PRO A 322 4.04 -3.27 -17.60
CA PRO A 322 2.94 -2.76 -16.80
C PRO A 322 2.07 -1.76 -17.59
N GLU A 323 0.79 -1.63 -17.21
CA GLU A 323 -0.13 -0.62 -17.76
C GLU A 323 0.28 0.82 -17.35
N VAL A 324 0.77 0.98 -16.12
CA VAL A 324 1.20 2.27 -15.56
C VAL A 324 2.29 2.06 -14.50
N ILE A 325 3.07 3.12 -14.25
CA ILE A 325 3.95 3.25 -13.07
C ILE A 325 3.29 4.23 -12.10
N VAL A 326 3.27 3.88 -10.82
CA VAL A 326 2.84 4.79 -9.74
C VAL A 326 4.07 5.19 -8.93
N LEU A 327 4.34 6.49 -8.83
CA LEU A 327 5.42 7.05 -8.02
C LEU A 327 4.89 7.48 -6.66
N GLY A 328 5.48 6.99 -5.61
CA GLY A 328 5.23 7.40 -4.23
C GLY A 328 6.52 7.72 -3.47
N GLY A 329 6.36 8.05 -2.21
CA GLY A 329 7.45 8.43 -1.34
C GLY A 329 7.78 9.92 -1.37
N LYS A 330 8.63 10.35 -0.44
CA LYS A 330 8.94 11.78 -0.18
C LYS A 330 9.54 12.50 -1.38
N LEU A 331 10.39 11.82 -2.17
CA LEU A 331 11.01 12.46 -3.33
C LEU A 331 9.97 12.78 -4.41
N ALA A 332 8.95 11.94 -4.60
CA ALA A 332 7.86 12.22 -5.54
C ALA A 332 7.04 13.47 -5.17
N MET A 333 7.02 13.88 -3.89
CA MET A 333 6.34 15.10 -3.42
C MET A 333 7.01 16.40 -3.90
N THR A 334 8.19 16.34 -4.49
CA THR A 334 8.83 17.52 -5.10
C THR A 334 8.26 17.83 -6.50
N GLY A 335 7.25 17.09 -6.93
CA GLY A 335 6.54 17.32 -8.18
C GLY A 335 7.46 17.21 -9.40
N ASP A 336 7.38 18.18 -10.30
CA ASP A 336 8.13 18.17 -11.57
C ASP A 336 9.66 18.08 -11.39
N VAL A 337 10.20 18.44 -10.23
CA VAL A 337 11.64 18.31 -9.95
C VAL A 337 12.08 16.84 -9.98
N PHE A 338 11.21 15.94 -9.54
CA PHE A 338 11.44 14.49 -9.57
C PHE A 338 10.78 13.84 -10.79
N ILE A 339 9.51 14.17 -11.05
CA ILE A 339 8.67 13.43 -12.00
C ILE A 339 9.15 13.61 -13.44
N GLN A 340 9.52 14.83 -13.83
CA GLN A 340 9.95 15.10 -15.21
C GLN A 340 11.27 14.38 -15.54
N PRO A 341 12.37 14.50 -14.77
CA PRO A 341 13.61 13.77 -15.06
C PRO A 341 13.46 12.24 -14.98
N PHE A 342 12.61 11.74 -14.08
CA PHE A 342 12.28 10.31 -14.00
C PHE A 342 11.64 9.83 -15.30
N ASN A 343 10.58 10.54 -15.77
CA ASN A 343 9.85 10.16 -16.96
C ASN A 343 10.72 10.27 -18.22
N GLU A 344 11.53 11.32 -18.35
CA GLU A 344 12.48 11.47 -19.48
C GLU A 344 13.50 10.33 -19.51
N ALA A 345 14.02 9.90 -18.36
CA ALA A 345 14.97 8.79 -18.27
C ALA A 345 14.29 7.46 -18.59
N LEU A 346 13.10 7.21 -18.06
CA LEU A 346 12.28 6.04 -18.35
C LEU A 346 12.02 5.91 -19.85
N GLN A 347 11.40 6.93 -20.47
CA GLN A 347 11.00 6.89 -21.88
C GLN A 347 12.20 6.74 -22.83
N ARG A 348 13.37 7.31 -22.49
CA ARG A 348 14.60 7.19 -23.28
C ARG A 348 15.14 5.76 -23.34
N MET A 349 14.91 4.96 -22.30
CA MET A 349 15.40 3.59 -22.18
C MET A 349 14.41 2.56 -22.72
N LEU A 350 13.15 2.94 -22.90
CA LEU A 350 12.12 2.08 -23.52
C LEU A 350 12.27 2.06 -25.06
N PHE A 351 11.58 1.13 -25.71
CA PHE A 351 11.58 0.98 -27.17
C PHE A 351 10.82 2.13 -27.85
N PRO A 352 11.51 3.10 -28.50
CA PRO A 352 10.88 4.37 -28.87
C PRO A 352 9.77 4.26 -29.93
N ASP A 353 9.81 3.26 -30.81
CA ASP A 353 8.90 3.15 -31.95
C ASP A 353 7.96 1.92 -31.88
N ALA A 354 8.09 1.08 -30.86
CA ALA A 354 7.40 -0.20 -30.81
C ALA A 354 6.27 -0.27 -29.77
N VAL A 355 6.25 0.64 -28.79
CA VAL A 355 5.35 0.59 -27.63
C VAL A 355 4.78 1.98 -27.34
N ALA A 356 3.52 2.04 -26.96
CA ALA A 356 2.93 3.29 -26.45
C ALA A 356 3.71 3.74 -25.19
N PRO A 357 3.87 5.06 -24.96
CA PRO A 357 4.48 5.57 -23.72
C PRO A 357 3.78 5.00 -22.50
N ILE A 358 4.55 4.59 -21.50
CA ILE A 358 4.00 4.15 -20.22
C ILE A 358 3.61 5.39 -19.41
N ASP A 359 2.37 5.43 -18.94
CA ASP A 359 1.90 6.51 -18.08
C ASP A 359 2.57 6.43 -16.70
N VAL A 360 3.03 7.57 -16.21
CA VAL A 360 3.59 7.74 -14.87
C VAL A 360 2.61 8.56 -14.04
N LEU A 361 2.03 7.93 -13.04
CA LEU A 361 1.08 8.52 -12.09
C LEU A 361 1.78 8.81 -10.77
N VAL A 362 1.29 9.79 -10.03
CA VAL A 362 1.79 10.10 -8.68
C VAL A 362 0.76 9.63 -7.67
N SER A 363 1.21 8.92 -6.65
CA SER A 363 0.37 8.47 -5.54
C SER A 363 -0.42 9.63 -4.93
N SER A 364 -1.69 9.41 -4.66
CA SER A 364 -2.52 10.37 -3.94
C SER A 364 -2.20 10.43 -2.43
N HIS A 365 -1.50 9.42 -1.90
CA HIS A 365 -1.10 9.30 -0.50
C HIS A 365 0.40 8.98 -0.40
N PRO A 366 1.29 9.89 -0.81
CA PRO A 366 2.70 9.57 -1.00
C PRO A 366 3.45 9.19 0.28
N ASN A 367 2.94 9.55 1.46
CA ASN A 367 3.60 9.31 2.74
C ASN A 367 3.05 8.14 3.55
N ASP A 368 1.80 7.72 3.32
CA ASP A 368 1.07 6.86 4.29
C ASP A 368 0.39 5.63 3.67
N ASN A 369 0.57 5.41 2.35
CA ASN A 369 -0.05 4.27 1.65
C ASN A 369 0.37 2.90 2.22
N CYS A 370 1.52 2.79 2.86
CA CYS A 370 2.01 1.53 3.42
C CYS A 370 1.11 1.05 4.57
N ALA A 371 0.83 1.92 5.54
CA ALA A 371 -0.08 1.60 6.65
C ALA A 371 -1.51 1.40 6.14
N LEU A 372 -2.00 2.28 5.26
CA LEU A 372 -3.31 2.13 4.64
C LEU A 372 -3.45 0.80 3.89
N GLY A 373 -2.46 0.44 3.08
CA GLY A 373 -2.44 -0.85 2.36
C GLY A 373 -2.49 -2.06 3.30
N GLY A 374 -1.75 -2.01 4.41
CA GLY A 374 -1.81 -3.02 5.46
C GLY A 374 -3.20 -3.15 6.09
N ALA A 375 -3.85 -2.02 6.40
CA ALA A 375 -5.20 -2.02 6.97
C ALA A 375 -6.25 -2.56 5.99
N LEU A 376 -6.17 -2.18 4.71
CA LEU A 376 -7.05 -2.70 3.66
C LEU A 376 -6.85 -4.20 3.41
N CYS A 377 -5.59 -4.66 3.45
CA CYS A 377 -5.26 -6.08 3.38
C CYS A 377 -5.90 -6.85 4.54
N ALA A 378 -5.80 -6.34 5.76
CA ALA A 378 -6.39 -6.95 6.95
C ALA A 378 -7.91 -7.14 6.82
N ILE A 379 -8.63 -6.14 6.28
CA ILE A 379 -10.07 -6.25 6.02
C ILE A 379 -10.38 -7.28 4.92
N GLU A 380 -9.71 -7.21 3.76
CA GLU A 380 -10.03 -8.11 2.64
C GLU A 380 -9.76 -9.58 2.96
N PHE A 381 -8.69 -9.87 3.70
CA PHE A 381 -8.35 -11.25 4.08
C PHE A 381 -9.21 -11.81 5.21
N SER A 382 -9.78 -10.96 6.10
CA SER A 382 -10.76 -11.42 7.09
C SER A 382 -11.99 -12.03 6.42
N VAL A 383 -12.50 -11.38 5.37
CA VAL A 383 -13.67 -11.85 4.60
C VAL A 383 -13.38 -13.16 3.85
N ARG A 384 -12.18 -13.31 3.26
CA ARG A 384 -11.81 -14.54 2.54
C ARG A 384 -11.79 -15.76 3.46
N ASN A 385 -11.39 -15.59 4.71
CA ASN A 385 -11.34 -16.68 5.70
C ASN A 385 -12.72 -17.07 6.20
N ASP A 386 -13.66 -16.12 6.33
CA ASP A 386 -15.05 -16.39 6.74
C ASP A 386 -15.85 -17.16 5.65
N VAL A 387 -15.54 -16.96 4.37
CA VAL A 387 -16.22 -17.66 3.25
C VAL A 387 -15.69 -19.08 3.07
N SER A 388 -14.56 -19.44 3.69
CA SER A 388 -13.89 -20.74 3.55
C SER A 388 -14.21 -21.71 4.70
N GLN A 389 -14.97 -21.28 5.70
CA GLN A 389 -15.53 -22.09 6.79
C GLN A 389 -17.03 -22.35 6.56
#